data_9b31e93fe97a3f6ad926bd49f43cbfd4
#
_entry.id   9b31e93fe97a3f6ad926bd49f43cbfd4
#
_cell.length_a   1.000
_cell.length_b   1.000
_cell.length_c   1.000
_cell.angle_alpha   90.00
_cell.angle_beta   90.00
_cell.angle_gamma   90.00
#
_symmetry.space_group_name_H-M   'P 1'
#
loop_
_entity.id
_entity.type
_entity.pdbx_description
1 polymer ?
#
loop_
_entity_poly.entity_id
_entity_poly.type
_entity_poly.pdbx_seq_one_letter_code
_entity_poly.pdbx_strand_id
1 'polypeptide(L)'
;MPDPVAWTMVEPGWDVVDAHGEKVGTVEQIIGAPDLDIFDGFSVRKGRDILAGPKYVAAEQVGPIEEGTVHLAIDSDAFAELSTYVPPRTA
;
A
#
# COMPACT_ATOMS: atom_id res chain seq x y z
N MET A 1 16.64 -14.93 4.04
CA MET A 1 15.91 -13.86 3.33
C MET A 1 14.62 -14.42 2.79
N PRO A 2 13.46 -13.82 3.15
CA PRO A 2 12.22 -14.26 2.53
C PRO A 2 12.24 -13.90 1.04
N ASP A 3 11.68 -14.77 0.23
CA ASP A 3 11.57 -14.52 -1.20
C ASP A 3 10.53 -13.41 -1.43
N PRO A 4 10.74 -12.55 -2.43
CA PRO A 4 9.72 -11.57 -2.77
C PRO A 4 8.44 -12.25 -3.23
N VAL A 5 7.30 -11.70 -2.83
CA VAL A 5 6.00 -12.23 -3.23
C VAL A 5 5.33 -11.29 -4.22
N ALA A 6 4.44 -11.85 -5.03
CA ALA A 6 3.69 -11.07 -5.99
C ALA A 6 2.66 -10.18 -5.27
N TRP A 7 2.32 -9.06 -5.89
CA TRP A 7 1.32 -8.15 -5.33
C TRP A 7 -0.04 -8.84 -5.12
N THR A 8 -0.33 -9.87 -5.92
CA THR A 8 -1.59 -10.64 -5.80
C THR A 8 -1.66 -11.43 -4.50
N MET A 9 -0.54 -11.62 -3.83
CA MET A 9 -0.49 -12.33 -2.55
C MET A 9 -0.72 -11.41 -1.35
N VAL A 10 -0.69 -10.11 -1.56
CA VAL A 10 -0.88 -9.13 -0.48
C VAL A 10 -2.31 -9.18 0.02
N GLU A 11 -2.47 -9.15 1.34
CA GLU A 11 -3.77 -9.17 1.97
C GLU A 11 -3.96 -7.92 2.82
N PRO A 12 -5.20 -7.48 3.01
CA PRO A 12 -5.47 -6.39 3.95
C PRO A 12 -4.93 -6.72 5.35
N GLY A 13 -4.35 -5.72 6.00
CA GLY A 13 -3.76 -5.88 7.32
C GLY A 13 -2.26 -6.10 7.31
N TRP A 14 -1.65 -6.34 6.15
CA TRP A 14 -0.20 -6.45 6.06
C TRP A 14 0.44 -5.12 6.42
N ASP A 15 1.61 -5.17 7.06
CA ASP A 15 2.35 -3.97 7.41
C ASP A 15 2.88 -3.27 6.16
N VAL A 16 2.89 -1.94 6.21
CA VAL A 16 3.50 -1.12 5.17
C VAL A 16 4.63 -0.33 5.82
N VAL A 17 5.82 -0.45 5.28
CA VAL A 17 7.01 0.27 5.76
C VAL A 17 7.56 1.16 4.64
N ASP A 18 8.21 2.25 5.04
CA ASP A 18 8.79 3.18 4.09
C ASP A 18 10.14 2.67 3.55
N ALA A 19 10.81 3.50 2.74
CA ALA A 19 12.10 3.15 2.15
C ALA A 19 13.19 2.92 3.20
N HIS A 20 12.99 3.40 4.43
CA HIS A 20 13.94 3.23 5.54
C HIS A 20 13.56 2.10 6.48
N GLY A 21 12.47 1.40 6.21
CA GLY A 21 12.01 0.30 7.04
C GLY A 21 11.12 0.71 8.20
N GLU A 22 10.72 1.97 8.27
CA GLU A 22 9.80 2.44 9.32
C GLU A 22 8.35 2.16 8.93
N LYS A 23 7.58 1.61 9.87
CA LYS A 23 6.17 1.32 9.61
C LYS A 23 5.38 2.62 9.46
N VAL A 24 4.68 2.75 8.34
CA VAL A 24 3.83 3.92 8.06
C VAL A 24 2.35 3.61 8.12
N GLY A 25 1.98 2.34 8.09
CA GLY A 25 0.57 1.95 8.16
C GLY A 25 0.35 0.48 7.84
N THR A 26 -0.87 0.16 7.45
CA THR A 26 -1.25 -1.19 7.04
C THR A 26 -2.04 -1.13 5.73
N VAL A 27 -1.96 -2.21 4.96
CA VAL A 27 -2.74 -2.32 3.73
C VAL A 27 -4.22 -2.37 4.09
N GLU A 28 -5.00 -1.49 3.47
CA GLU A 28 -6.44 -1.52 3.62
C GLU A 28 -7.10 -2.22 2.43
N GLN A 29 -6.64 -1.91 1.22
CA GLN A 29 -7.21 -2.48 0.01
C GLN A 29 -6.15 -2.58 -1.07
N ILE A 30 -6.22 -3.66 -1.84
CA ILE A 30 -5.40 -3.84 -3.04
C ILE A 30 -6.21 -3.33 -4.23
N ILE A 31 -5.63 -2.44 -5.02
CA ILE A 31 -6.32 -1.79 -6.13
C ILE A 31 -5.74 -2.31 -7.42
N GLY A 32 -6.59 -2.85 -8.27
CA GLY A 32 -6.17 -3.41 -9.54
C GLY A 32 -7.13 -4.49 -10.02
N ALA A 33 -6.73 -5.20 -11.07
CA ALA A 33 -7.50 -6.30 -11.65
C ALA A 33 -6.61 -7.54 -11.72
N PRO A 34 -6.66 -8.42 -10.70
CA PRO A 34 -5.79 -9.60 -10.66
C PRO A 34 -5.97 -10.54 -11.85
N ASP A 35 -7.18 -10.68 -12.35
CA ASP A 35 -7.49 -11.54 -13.49
C ASP A 35 -6.88 -11.01 -14.79
N LEU A 36 -6.57 -9.72 -14.86
CA LEU A 36 -5.91 -9.09 -16.00
C LEU A 36 -4.44 -8.78 -15.73
N ASP A 37 -3.94 -9.20 -14.57
CA ASP A 37 -2.58 -8.92 -14.12
C ASP A 37 -2.25 -7.42 -14.12
N ILE A 38 -3.25 -6.61 -13.75
CA ILE A 38 -3.10 -5.16 -13.64
C ILE A 38 -3.05 -4.77 -12.17
N PHE A 39 -1.97 -4.11 -11.77
CA PHE A 39 -1.80 -3.62 -10.41
C PHE A 39 -1.70 -2.09 -10.43
N ASP A 40 -2.67 -1.42 -9.81
CA ASP A 40 -2.68 0.04 -9.72
C ASP A 40 -1.97 0.55 -8.48
N GLY A 41 -2.12 -0.13 -7.36
CA GLY A 41 -1.52 0.29 -6.10
C GLY A 41 -2.25 -0.26 -4.89
N PHE A 42 -1.99 0.37 -3.75
CA PHE A 42 -2.65 0.01 -2.48
C PHE A 42 -3.27 1.25 -1.85
N SER A 43 -4.38 1.04 -1.14
CA SER A 43 -4.77 2.03 -0.14
C SER A 43 -4.19 1.59 1.19
N VAL A 44 -3.58 2.54 1.90
CA VAL A 44 -2.84 2.28 3.14
C VAL A 44 -3.44 3.13 4.24
N ARG A 45 -3.86 2.46 5.32
CA ARG A 45 -4.38 3.13 6.50
C ARG A 45 -3.21 3.52 7.40
N LYS A 46 -3.13 4.78 7.78
CA LYS A 46 -2.09 5.28 8.67
C LYS A 46 -2.55 5.16 10.11
N GLY A 47 -2.02 4.15 10.82
CA GLY A 47 -2.27 3.97 12.24
C GLY A 47 -3.75 3.86 12.59
N ARG A 48 -4.15 4.48 13.69
CA ARG A 48 -5.52 4.44 14.21
C ARG A 48 -6.33 5.68 13.87
N ASP A 49 -5.79 6.55 13.06
CA ASP A 49 -6.46 7.79 12.72
C ASP A 49 -7.52 7.56 11.66
N ILE A 50 -8.73 7.26 12.12
CA ILE A 50 -9.86 6.99 11.23
C ILE A 50 -10.35 8.26 10.51
N LEU A 51 -9.94 9.43 10.99
CA LEU A 51 -10.35 10.70 10.37
C LEU A 51 -9.46 11.08 9.20
N ALA A 52 -8.23 10.57 9.17
CA ALA A 52 -7.30 10.91 8.10
C ALA A 52 -7.60 10.21 6.78
N GLY A 53 -8.33 9.11 6.82
CA GLY A 53 -8.61 8.31 5.63
C GLY A 53 -7.39 7.57 5.12
N PRO A 54 -7.57 6.61 4.21
CA PRO A 54 -6.45 5.86 3.66
C PRO A 54 -5.68 6.70 2.62
N LYS A 55 -4.37 6.46 2.54
CA LYS A 55 -3.53 7.07 1.51
C LYS A 55 -3.45 6.15 0.30
N TYR A 56 -3.43 6.72 -0.89
CA TYR A 56 -3.24 5.96 -2.11
C TYR A 56 -1.75 5.88 -2.45
N VAL A 57 -1.24 4.66 -2.54
CA VAL A 57 0.14 4.41 -2.96
C VAL A 57 0.10 3.77 -4.34
N ALA A 58 0.61 4.47 -5.34
CA ALA A 58 0.64 3.96 -6.71
C ALA A 58 1.64 2.82 -6.85
N ALA A 59 1.41 1.95 -7.83
CA ALA A 59 2.27 0.78 -8.06
C ALA A 59 3.74 1.15 -8.19
N GLU A 60 4.04 2.25 -8.86
CA GLU A 60 5.42 2.72 -9.07
C GLU A 60 6.10 3.19 -7.80
N GLN A 61 5.34 3.42 -6.73
CA GLN A 61 5.87 3.81 -5.42
C GLN A 61 6.06 2.61 -4.50
N VAL A 62 5.68 1.42 -4.96
CA VAL A 62 5.81 0.19 -4.19
C VAL A 62 7.15 -0.45 -4.51
N GLY A 63 7.92 -0.75 -3.48
CA GLY A 63 9.17 -1.49 -3.60
C GLY A 63 8.95 -2.99 -3.41
N PRO A 64 9.95 -3.68 -2.84
CA PRO A 64 9.84 -5.13 -2.63
C PRO A 64 8.67 -5.48 -1.72
N ILE A 65 8.00 -6.58 -2.02
CA ILE A 65 6.91 -7.11 -1.20
C ILE A 65 7.41 -8.42 -0.60
N GLU A 66 7.34 -8.51 0.73
CA GLU A 66 7.65 -9.74 1.45
C GLU A 66 6.38 -10.24 2.11
N GLU A 67 6.36 -11.51 2.52
CA GLU A 67 5.19 -12.05 3.19
C GLU A 67 4.91 -11.26 4.47
N GLY A 68 3.74 -10.65 4.52
CA GLY A 68 3.31 -9.86 5.67
C GLY A 68 3.75 -8.40 5.66
N THR A 69 4.60 -7.99 4.71
CA THR A 69 5.14 -6.63 4.72
C THR A 69 5.30 -6.10 3.29
N VAL A 70 4.77 -4.90 3.07
CA VAL A 70 4.95 -4.17 1.81
C VAL A 70 5.96 -3.05 2.06
N HIS A 71 7.07 -3.07 1.31
CA HIS A 71 8.06 -2.01 1.36
C HIS A 71 7.75 -0.97 0.31
N LEU A 72 7.79 0.31 0.69
CA LEU A 72 7.59 1.40 -0.24
C LEU A 72 8.94 1.89 -0.76
N ALA A 73 8.93 2.45 -1.96
CA ALA A 73 10.12 3.08 -2.54
C ALA A 73 10.27 4.54 -2.10
N ILE A 74 9.34 5.03 -1.29
CA ILE A 74 9.32 6.42 -0.79
C ILE A 74 9.50 6.43 0.72
N ASP A 75 9.93 7.58 1.25
CA ASP A 75 10.09 7.75 2.70
C ASP A 75 8.78 8.17 3.36
N SER A 76 8.81 8.28 4.70
CA SER A 76 7.61 8.61 5.46
C SER A 76 7.12 10.03 5.18
N ASP A 77 8.00 10.97 4.85
CA ASP A 77 7.60 12.33 4.51
C ASP A 77 6.82 12.34 3.19
N ALA A 78 7.33 11.64 2.18
CA ALA A 78 6.63 11.51 0.91
C ALA A 78 5.31 10.79 1.07
N PHE A 79 5.27 9.76 1.93
CA PHE A 79 4.03 9.05 2.22
C PHE A 79 2.98 9.99 2.82
N ALA A 80 3.39 10.86 3.74
CA ALA A 80 2.47 11.80 4.39
C ALA A 80 1.86 12.79 3.39
N GLU A 81 2.54 13.06 2.29
CA GLU A 81 2.06 13.97 1.26
C GLU A 81 1.15 13.31 0.23
N LEU A 82 0.98 12.00 0.28
CA LEU A 82 0.12 11.31 -0.66
C LEU A 82 -1.34 11.71 -0.48
N SER A 83 -2.07 11.66 -1.58
CA SER A 83 -3.50 11.96 -1.57
C SER A 83 -4.28 10.87 -0.85
N THR A 84 -5.38 11.27 -0.22
CA THR A 84 -6.33 10.32 0.33
C THR A 84 -6.97 9.53 -0.80
N TYR A 85 -7.06 8.21 -0.63
CA TYR A 85 -7.70 7.36 -1.61
C TYR A 85 -9.22 7.52 -1.54
N VAL A 86 -9.82 7.83 -2.67
CA VAL A 86 -11.27 7.91 -2.81
C VAL A 86 -11.71 6.83 -3.80
N PRO A 87 -12.46 5.81 -3.34
CA PRO A 87 -12.93 4.77 -4.25
C PRO A 87 -13.79 5.36 -5.35
N PRO A 88 -13.70 4.82 -6.59
CA PRO A 88 -14.57 5.30 -7.65
C PRO A 88 -16.03 5.02 -7.29
N ARG A 89 -16.87 5.99 -7.58
CA ARG A 89 -18.30 5.81 -7.38
C ARG A 89 -18.86 4.98 -8.52
N THR A 90 -19.54 3.93 -8.16
CA THR A 90 -20.37 3.21 -9.11
C THR A 90 -21.67 3.99 -9.28
N ALA A 91 -21.94 4.40 -10.48
CA ALA A 91 -23.18 5.09 -10.78
C ALA A 91 -24.37 4.13 -10.68
#